data_2166205d4bdeeca717a012254a54bed0
#
_entry.id   2166205d4bdeeca717a012254a54bed0
#
_cell.length_a   1.000
_cell.length_b   1.000
_cell.length_c   1.000
_cell.angle_alpha   90.00
_cell.angle_beta   90.00
_cell.angle_gamma   90.00
#
_symmetry.space_group_name_H-M   'P 1'
#
loop_
_entity.id
_entity.type
_entity.pdbx_description
1 polymer ?
#
loop_
_entity_poly.entity_id
_entity_poly.type
_entity_poly.pdbx_seq_one_letter_code
_entity_poly.pdbx_strand_id
1 'polypeptide(L)'
;MQAANPALTLRAAVLACAAFTASAPALAGPDDFGPGPLIVEYGQIAAVDFDMVMPRDASYQVVFDVAVRSEADALNRTLTSAARFLNMHAANGVAAENLHLAVVIHGGAINDVTTASAGPNADLVAALLDHGVRLIVCGQTAAYYDVEREDLLPGVEMALSAMTAHALLQQSGYTLNP
;
A
#
# COMPACT_ATOMS: atom_id res chain seq x y z
N MET A 1 34.54 -80.83 -28.56
CA MET A 1 33.21 -80.13 -28.73
C MET A 1 32.94 -79.37 -27.46
N GLN A 2 33.11 -78.05 -27.51
CA GLN A 2 33.05 -77.22 -26.33
C GLN A 2 31.70 -76.46 -26.35
N ALA A 3 30.93 -76.61 -25.32
CA ALA A 3 29.67 -75.91 -25.17
C ALA A 3 29.89 -74.51 -24.52
N ALA A 4 29.43 -73.47 -25.20
CA ALA A 4 29.50 -72.09 -24.74
C ALA A 4 28.41 -71.80 -23.69
N ASN A 5 28.83 -71.15 -22.62
CA ASN A 5 28.00 -70.66 -21.53
C ASN A 5 27.56 -69.24 -21.79
N PRO A 6 26.26 -68.86 -21.81
CA PRO A 6 25.88 -67.43 -21.95
C PRO A 6 25.86 -66.79 -20.58
N ALA A 7 26.66 -65.69 -20.47
CA ALA A 7 26.67 -64.79 -19.30
C ALA A 7 25.39 -63.98 -19.22
N LEU A 8 24.71 -64.10 -18.10
CA LEU A 8 23.51 -63.34 -17.73
C LEU A 8 23.94 -61.93 -17.17
N THR A 9 23.76 -60.89 -17.95
CA THR A 9 24.03 -59.53 -17.50
C THR A 9 22.81 -58.97 -16.75
N LEU A 10 22.96 -58.85 -15.45
CA LEU A 10 21.96 -58.23 -14.56
C LEU A 10 22.06 -56.68 -14.71
N ARG A 11 21.08 -56.08 -15.34
CA ARG A 11 20.95 -54.59 -15.39
C ARG A 11 20.25 -54.12 -14.11
N ALA A 12 21.00 -53.45 -13.24
CA ALA A 12 20.46 -52.77 -12.09
C ALA A 12 19.75 -51.49 -12.56
N ALA A 13 18.44 -51.42 -12.40
CA ALA A 13 17.66 -50.20 -12.58
C ALA A 13 17.75 -49.37 -11.30
N VAL A 14 18.42 -48.21 -11.39
CA VAL A 14 18.44 -47.22 -10.30
C VAL A 14 17.17 -46.40 -10.39
N LEU A 15 16.24 -46.65 -9.44
CA LEU A 15 15.06 -45.81 -9.26
C LEU A 15 15.49 -44.53 -8.55
N ALA A 16 15.56 -43.39 -9.28
CA ALA A 16 15.75 -42.08 -8.68
C ALA A 16 14.40 -41.63 -8.09
N CYS A 17 14.25 -41.71 -6.76
CA CYS A 17 13.17 -41.05 -6.04
C CYS A 17 13.43 -39.54 -6.05
N ALA A 18 12.73 -38.80 -6.91
CA ALA A 18 12.64 -37.36 -6.79
C ALA A 18 11.81 -37.04 -5.53
N ALA A 19 12.47 -36.58 -4.48
CA ALA A 19 11.79 -36.03 -3.31
C ALA A 19 11.18 -34.65 -3.70
N PHE A 20 9.89 -34.62 -3.90
CA PHE A 20 9.11 -33.40 -3.94
C PHE A 20 9.10 -32.82 -2.52
N THR A 21 9.94 -31.84 -2.27
CA THR A 21 9.80 -30.99 -1.08
C THR A 21 8.62 -30.06 -1.31
N ALA A 22 7.45 -30.41 -0.77
CA ALA A 22 6.34 -29.48 -0.65
C ALA A 22 6.79 -28.37 0.32
N SER A 23 7.11 -27.17 -0.21
CA SER A 23 7.25 -25.98 0.61
C SER A 23 5.89 -25.69 1.21
N ALA A 24 5.75 -25.86 2.54
CA ALA A 24 4.60 -25.33 3.25
C ALA A 24 4.56 -23.80 3.04
N PRO A 25 3.39 -23.20 2.82
CA PRO A 25 3.30 -21.75 2.78
C PRO A 25 3.79 -21.22 4.13
N ALA A 26 4.85 -20.41 4.10
CA ALA A 26 5.30 -19.72 5.29
C ALA A 26 4.19 -18.71 5.66
N LEU A 27 3.68 -18.80 6.89
CA LEU A 27 2.82 -17.77 7.43
C LEU A 27 3.67 -16.50 7.54
N ALA A 28 3.28 -15.45 6.81
CA ALA A 28 3.96 -14.18 6.84
C ALA A 28 3.86 -13.57 8.25
N GLY A 29 5.02 -13.31 8.87
CA GLY A 29 5.14 -12.59 10.13
C GLY A 29 5.53 -11.12 9.91
N PRO A 30 5.69 -10.33 10.98
CA PRO A 30 6.16 -8.94 10.85
C PRO A 30 7.47 -8.79 10.09
N ASP A 31 8.35 -9.77 10.18
CA ASP A 31 9.67 -9.80 9.53
C ASP A 31 9.61 -10.04 8.00
N ASP A 32 8.45 -10.47 7.49
CA ASP A 32 8.24 -10.69 6.07
C ASP A 32 7.76 -9.43 5.32
N PHE A 33 7.51 -8.33 6.06
CA PHE A 33 7.15 -7.06 5.44
C PHE A 33 8.39 -6.36 4.89
N GLY A 34 8.36 -6.00 3.61
CA GLY A 34 9.42 -5.33 2.91
C GLY A 34 8.94 -4.17 2.05
N PRO A 35 9.88 -3.46 1.39
CA PRO A 35 9.57 -2.36 0.50
C PRO A 35 8.61 -2.75 -0.61
N GLY A 36 7.74 -1.82 -0.99
CA GLY A 36 6.90 -1.96 -2.17
C GLY A 36 7.54 -1.39 -3.44
N PRO A 37 6.93 -1.62 -4.60
CA PRO A 37 7.51 -1.21 -5.89
C PRO A 37 7.34 0.27 -6.23
N LEU A 38 6.40 0.99 -5.62
CA LEU A 38 6.15 2.40 -5.92
C LEU A 38 6.77 3.33 -4.88
N ILE A 39 6.43 3.14 -3.61
CA ILE A 39 6.95 3.94 -2.49
C ILE A 39 7.82 3.02 -1.64
N VAL A 40 9.13 3.06 -1.87
CA VAL A 40 10.10 2.13 -1.27
C VAL A 40 10.24 2.34 0.24
N GLU A 41 10.23 3.59 0.69
CA GLU A 41 10.47 3.97 2.07
C GLU A 41 9.25 3.76 2.97
N TYR A 42 8.04 3.75 2.41
CA TYR A 42 6.80 3.76 3.15
C TYR A 42 5.81 2.70 2.67
N GLY A 43 4.90 2.29 3.57
CA GLY A 43 3.84 1.37 3.21
C GLY A 43 4.33 -0.02 2.87
N GLN A 44 5.21 -0.57 3.71
CA GLN A 44 5.75 -1.94 3.55
C GLN A 44 4.64 -2.96 3.37
N ILE A 45 4.91 -3.97 2.54
CA ILE A 45 3.98 -5.03 2.14
C ILE A 45 4.60 -6.41 2.34
N ALA A 46 3.76 -7.43 2.50
CA ALA A 46 4.15 -8.83 2.43
C ALA A 46 3.44 -9.50 1.25
N ALA A 47 4.03 -10.56 0.72
CA ALA A 47 3.37 -11.42 -0.24
C ALA A 47 2.22 -12.17 0.45
N VAL A 48 1.03 -12.15 -0.16
CA VAL A 48 -0.17 -12.80 0.37
C VAL A 48 -0.75 -13.70 -0.71
N ASP A 49 -1.10 -14.92 -0.33
CA ASP A 49 -1.95 -15.79 -1.14
C ASP A 49 -3.43 -15.42 -0.85
N PHE A 50 -4.19 -15.08 -1.89
CA PHE A 50 -5.55 -14.59 -1.73
C PHE A 50 -6.52 -15.16 -2.77
N ASP A 51 -7.74 -15.45 -2.33
CA ASP A 51 -8.79 -16.07 -3.15
C ASP A 51 -9.61 -15.06 -3.97
N MET A 52 -9.66 -13.80 -3.52
CA MET A 52 -10.45 -12.76 -4.21
C MET A 52 -9.83 -12.42 -5.56
N VAL A 53 -10.62 -12.52 -6.63
CA VAL A 53 -10.16 -12.10 -7.97
C VAL A 53 -9.93 -10.59 -7.99
N MET A 54 -8.70 -10.18 -8.26
CA MET A 54 -8.31 -8.80 -8.43
C MET A 54 -8.00 -8.54 -9.91
N PRO A 55 -8.90 -7.86 -10.68
CA PRO A 55 -8.64 -7.53 -12.07
C PRO A 55 -7.47 -6.54 -12.18
N ARG A 56 -6.46 -6.87 -13.00
CA ARG A 56 -5.26 -6.02 -13.17
C ARG A 56 -5.53 -4.74 -13.95
N ASP A 57 -6.58 -4.74 -14.75
CA ASP A 57 -7.07 -3.61 -15.56
C ASP A 57 -8.16 -2.79 -14.84
N ALA A 58 -8.51 -3.17 -13.60
CA ALA A 58 -9.45 -2.38 -12.80
C ALA A 58 -8.83 -1.04 -12.40
N SER A 59 -9.65 0.02 -12.46
CA SER A 59 -9.32 1.31 -11.88
C SER A 59 -9.86 1.38 -10.45
N TYR A 60 -8.98 1.70 -9.51
CA TYR A 60 -9.30 1.82 -8.09
C TYR A 60 -9.36 3.30 -7.72
N GLN A 61 -10.56 3.78 -7.39
CA GLN A 61 -10.79 5.13 -6.88
C GLN A 61 -11.16 5.03 -5.41
N VAL A 62 -10.22 5.35 -4.52
CA VAL A 62 -10.36 5.11 -3.09
C VAL A 62 -10.04 6.37 -2.31
N VAL A 63 -10.90 6.70 -1.35
CA VAL A 63 -10.66 7.77 -0.39
C VAL A 63 -10.53 7.22 1.01
N PHE A 64 -9.48 7.62 1.71
CA PHE A 64 -9.27 7.37 3.13
C PHE A 64 -9.72 8.58 3.93
N ASP A 65 -10.14 8.34 5.17
CA ASP A 65 -10.48 9.37 6.14
C ASP A 65 -9.52 9.34 7.32
N VAL A 66 -9.04 10.50 7.77
CA VAL A 66 -8.15 10.58 8.93
C VAL A 66 -8.45 11.79 9.80
N ALA A 67 -8.72 11.52 11.09
CA ALA A 67 -9.01 12.54 12.10
C ALA A 67 -7.98 12.59 13.22
N VAL A 68 -7.25 11.49 13.43
CA VAL A 68 -6.35 11.32 14.58
C VAL A 68 -4.92 11.66 14.17
N ARG A 69 -4.30 12.58 14.91
CA ARG A 69 -2.88 12.92 14.78
C ARG A 69 -2.01 11.69 15.07
N SER A 70 -0.88 11.59 14.38
CA SER A 70 0.16 10.63 14.73
C SER A 70 0.74 10.89 16.13
N GLU A 71 1.25 9.85 16.78
CA GLU A 71 2.10 10.03 17.95
C GLU A 71 3.37 10.82 17.59
N ALA A 72 3.99 11.44 18.58
CA ALA A 72 5.23 12.17 18.38
C ALA A 72 6.29 11.29 17.71
N ASP A 73 6.97 11.82 16.70
CA ASP A 73 8.00 11.13 15.91
C ASP A 73 7.55 9.84 15.20
N ALA A 74 6.23 9.63 15.09
CA ALA A 74 5.65 8.49 14.36
C ALA A 74 4.98 8.94 13.05
N LEU A 75 4.91 8.02 12.09
CA LEU A 75 4.14 8.22 10.87
C LEU A 75 2.64 8.05 11.13
N ASN A 76 1.82 8.88 10.48
CA ASN A 76 0.38 8.72 10.51
C ASN A 76 -0.02 7.39 9.84
N ARG A 77 -0.81 6.59 10.56
CA ARG A 77 -1.18 5.23 10.13
C ARG A 77 -2.00 5.24 8.85
N THR A 78 -2.89 6.20 8.67
CA THR A 78 -3.73 6.29 7.46
C THR A 78 -2.90 6.72 6.26
N LEU A 79 -1.99 7.68 6.41
CA LEU A 79 -1.06 8.06 5.34
C LEU A 79 -0.17 6.87 4.94
N THR A 80 0.36 6.13 5.92
CA THR A 80 1.11 4.90 5.67
C THR A 80 0.25 3.83 4.98
N SER A 81 -1.05 3.73 5.31
CA SER A 81 -1.98 2.79 4.67
C SER A 81 -2.24 3.17 3.21
N ALA A 82 -2.31 4.45 2.88
CA ALA A 82 -2.42 4.90 1.49
C ALA A 82 -1.19 4.49 0.67
N ALA A 83 0.03 4.67 1.22
CA ALA A 83 1.25 4.20 0.58
C ALA A 83 1.26 2.66 0.40
N ARG A 84 0.82 1.93 1.43
CA ARG A 84 0.69 0.46 1.36
C ARG A 84 -0.32 0.03 0.32
N PHE A 85 -1.43 0.73 0.16
CA PHE A 85 -2.44 0.43 -0.85
C PHE A 85 -1.83 0.50 -2.26
N LEU A 86 -1.10 1.58 -2.57
CA LEU A 86 -0.38 1.73 -3.84
C LEU A 86 0.58 0.56 -4.06
N ASN A 87 1.41 0.27 -3.07
CA ASN A 87 2.43 -0.78 -3.16
C ASN A 87 1.83 -2.17 -3.35
N MET A 88 0.77 -2.54 -2.58
CA MET A 88 0.14 -3.86 -2.70
C MET A 88 -0.46 -4.08 -4.09
N HIS A 89 -1.17 -3.10 -4.61
CA HIS A 89 -1.82 -3.23 -5.92
C HIS A 89 -0.79 -3.28 -7.05
N ALA A 90 0.21 -2.42 -7.02
CA ALA A 90 1.29 -2.44 -8.01
C ALA A 90 2.11 -3.74 -7.97
N ALA A 91 2.43 -4.27 -6.79
CA ALA A 91 3.10 -5.56 -6.63
C ALA A 91 2.28 -6.73 -7.21
N ASN A 92 0.96 -6.59 -7.28
CA ASN A 92 0.05 -7.59 -7.85
C ASN A 92 -0.37 -7.27 -9.30
N GLY A 93 0.33 -6.34 -9.96
CA GLY A 93 0.25 -6.09 -11.40
C GLY A 93 -0.82 -5.08 -11.83
N VAL A 94 -1.37 -4.29 -10.91
CA VAL A 94 -2.19 -3.12 -11.26
C VAL A 94 -1.26 -1.98 -11.66
N ALA A 95 -1.51 -1.36 -12.81
CA ALA A 95 -0.73 -0.22 -13.27
C ALA A 95 -0.95 1.00 -12.36
N ALA A 96 0.12 1.77 -12.09
CA ALA A 96 0.06 2.91 -11.17
C ALA A 96 -0.97 3.96 -11.61
N GLU A 97 -1.13 4.16 -12.92
CA GLU A 97 -2.11 5.07 -13.52
C GLU A 97 -3.58 4.67 -13.27
N ASN A 98 -3.83 3.45 -12.81
CA ASN A 98 -5.14 2.96 -12.44
C ASN A 98 -5.44 3.08 -10.93
N LEU A 99 -4.49 3.63 -10.16
CA LEU A 99 -4.60 3.79 -8.70
C LEU A 99 -4.84 5.27 -8.36
N HIS A 100 -6.09 5.63 -8.13
CA HIS A 100 -6.50 7.00 -7.81
C HIS A 100 -6.88 7.08 -6.34
N LEU A 101 -6.00 7.62 -5.52
CA LEU A 101 -6.22 7.72 -4.08
C LEU A 101 -6.44 9.17 -3.66
N ALA A 102 -7.28 9.33 -2.65
CA ALA A 102 -7.41 10.57 -1.90
C ALA A 102 -7.37 10.28 -0.40
N VAL A 103 -6.89 11.22 0.40
CA VAL A 103 -6.98 11.18 1.86
C VAL A 103 -7.64 12.48 2.31
N VAL A 104 -8.76 12.38 3.00
CA VAL A 104 -9.45 13.52 3.61
C VAL A 104 -8.99 13.65 5.06
N ILE A 105 -8.42 14.81 5.38
CA ILE A 105 -7.69 15.07 6.63
C ILE A 105 -8.47 16.09 7.44
N HIS A 106 -8.82 15.72 8.69
CA HIS A 106 -9.53 16.62 9.60
C HIS A 106 -9.13 16.38 11.06
N GLY A 107 -9.77 17.05 12.01
CA GLY A 107 -9.45 16.94 13.42
C GLY A 107 -7.96 17.12 13.71
N GLY A 108 -7.42 16.40 14.67
CA GLY A 108 -6.01 16.52 15.06
C GLY A 108 -5.01 16.15 13.97
N ALA A 109 -5.42 15.34 12.97
CA ALA A 109 -4.54 14.92 11.88
C ALA A 109 -4.07 16.08 10.98
N ILE A 110 -4.69 17.27 11.04
CA ILE A 110 -4.20 18.45 10.31
C ILE A 110 -2.73 18.76 10.63
N ASN A 111 -2.31 18.50 11.87
CA ASN A 111 -0.94 18.74 12.31
C ASN A 111 0.10 17.84 11.61
N ASP A 112 -0.32 16.72 11.04
CA ASP A 112 0.56 15.81 10.31
C ASP A 112 0.86 16.29 8.87
N VAL A 113 0.20 17.37 8.44
CA VAL A 113 0.33 17.94 7.09
C VAL A 113 0.61 19.45 7.06
N THR A 114 0.98 20.04 8.20
CA THR A 114 1.41 21.45 8.27
C THR A 114 2.93 21.54 8.34
N THR A 115 3.51 22.56 7.75
CA THR A 115 4.96 22.81 7.70
C THR A 115 5.60 22.88 9.09
N ALA A 116 4.87 23.41 10.07
CA ALA A 116 5.37 23.59 11.43
C ALA A 116 5.39 22.29 12.27
N SER A 117 4.56 21.30 11.94
CA SER A 117 4.31 20.18 12.87
C SER A 117 4.21 18.79 12.24
N ALA A 118 4.37 18.67 10.92
CA ALA A 118 4.30 17.38 10.22
C ALA A 118 5.37 16.38 10.67
N GLY A 119 6.54 16.86 11.10
CA GLY A 119 7.63 15.98 11.53
C GLY A 119 7.98 14.94 10.45
N PRO A 120 8.05 13.64 10.81
CA PRO A 120 8.40 12.59 9.85
C PRO A 120 7.32 12.38 8.77
N ASN A 121 6.12 12.92 8.94
CA ASN A 121 5.07 12.82 7.93
C ASN A 121 5.33 13.70 6.70
N ALA A 122 6.20 14.72 6.79
CA ALA A 122 6.48 15.61 5.67
C ALA A 122 7.01 14.84 4.44
N ASP A 123 7.96 13.94 4.64
CA ASP A 123 8.52 13.12 3.56
C ASP A 123 7.52 12.09 3.02
N LEU A 124 6.69 11.50 3.90
CA LEU A 124 5.61 10.60 3.49
C LEU A 124 4.54 11.33 2.66
N VAL A 125 4.17 12.56 3.06
CA VAL A 125 3.25 13.43 2.32
C VAL A 125 3.80 13.72 0.93
N ALA A 126 5.08 14.12 0.82
CA ALA A 126 5.72 14.37 -0.46
C ALA A 126 5.70 13.11 -1.35
N ALA A 127 6.06 11.95 -0.81
CA ALA A 127 6.04 10.69 -1.55
C ALA A 127 4.63 10.31 -2.05
N LEU A 128 3.59 10.54 -1.25
CA LEU A 128 2.21 10.30 -1.66
C LEU A 128 1.78 11.23 -2.80
N LEU A 129 2.11 12.53 -2.69
CA LEU A 129 1.80 13.52 -3.72
C LEU A 129 2.52 13.22 -5.04
N ASP A 130 3.78 12.80 -4.99
CA ASP A 130 4.58 12.42 -6.17
C ASP A 130 3.97 11.21 -6.92
N HIS A 131 3.20 10.38 -6.20
CA HIS A 131 2.45 9.25 -6.76
C HIS A 131 0.97 9.57 -7.06
N GLY A 132 0.62 10.86 -7.10
CA GLY A 132 -0.71 11.33 -7.50
C GLY A 132 -1.81 11.15 -6.46
N VAL A 133 -1.46 10.86 -5.20
CA VAL A 133 -2.45 10.84 -4.12
C VAL A 133 -2.88 12.26 -3.80
N ARG A 134 -4.18 12.50 -3.74
CA ARG A 134 -4.74 13.79 -3.32
C ARG A 134 -4.84 13.84 -1.80
N LEU A 135 -4.22 14.83 -1.18
CA LEU A 135 -4.30 15.08 0.26
C LEU A 135 -5.14 16.33 0.50
N ILE A 136 -6.30 16.17 1.13
CA ILE A 136 -7.34 17.20 1.18
C ILE A 136 -7.69 17.51 2.64
N VAL A 137 -7.35 18.72 3.09
CA VAL A 137 -7.63 19.20 4.44
C VAL A 137 -9.04 19.80 4.52
N CYS A 138 -9.71 19.53 5.64
CA CYS A 138 -10.97 20.15 6.02
C CYS A 138 -10.77 21.62 6.40
N GLY A 139 -11.32 22.55 5.63
CA GLY A 139 -11.22 23.98 5.91
C GLY A 139 -11.88 24.40 7.24
N GLN A 140 -12.93 23.69 7.69
CA GLN A 140 -13.52 23.96 9.02
C GLN A 140 -12.58 23.54 10.16
N THR A 141 -11.82 22.46 9.96
CA THR A 141 -10.75 22.07 10.89
C THR A 141 -9.60 23.07 10.87
N ALA A 142 -9.18 23.51 9.68
CA ALA A 142 -8.14 24.50 9.53
C ALA A 142 -8.49 25.81 10.27
N ALA A 143 -9.70 26.30 10.07
CA ALA A 143 -10.20 27.49 10.79
C ALA A 143 -10.26 27.29 12.33
N TYR A 144 -10.58 26.06 12.79
CA TYR A 144 -10.61 25.77 14.22
C TYR A 144 -9.22 25.77 14.88
N TYR A 145 -8.19 25.37 14.13
CA TYR A 145 -6.81 25.29 14.61
C TYR A 145 -5.94 26.49 14.19
N ASP A 146 -6.53 27.57 13.63
CA ASP A 146 -5.83 28.73 13.09
C ASP A 146 -4.72 28.35 12.08
N VAL A 147 -5.02 27.37 11.21
CA VAL A 147 -4.14 26.92 10.12
C VAL A 147 -4.59 27.57 8.82
N GLU A 148 -3.72 28.35 8.21
CA GLU A 148 -3.95 28.94 6.90
C GLU A 148 -3.50 27.97 5.77
N ARG A 149 -3.89 28.29 4.54
CA ARG A 149 -3.49 27.46 3.37
C ARG A 149 -1.97 27.42 3.21
N GLU A 150 -1.31 28.51 3.51
CA GLU A 150 0.14 28.71 3.41
C GLU A 150 0.91 27.91 4.45
N ASP A 151 0.26 27.48 5.52
CA ASP A 151 0.84 26.63 6.56
C ASP A 151 0.85 25.15 6.16
N LEU A 152 0.08 24.76 5.16
CA LEU A 152 0.04 23.37 4.70
C LEU A 152 1.32 23.01 3.93
N LEU A 153 1.68 21.75 3.98
CA LEU A 153 2.77 21.23 3.14
C LEU A 153 2.44 21.44 1.65
N PRO A 154 3.43 21.74 0.81
CA PRO A 154 3.23 21.97 -0.62
C PRO A 154 2.48 20.84 -1.30
N GLY A 155 1.44 21.15 -2.08
CA GLY A 155 0.62 20.18 -2.79
C GLY A 155 -0.60 19.67 -2.01
N VAL A 156 -0.71 19.96 -0.72
CA VAL A 156 -1.91 19.65 0.07
C VAL A 156 -3.03 20.63 -0.30
N GLU A 157 -4.21 20.07 -0.60
CA GLU A 157 -5.41 20.81 -0.97
C GLU A 157 -6.24 21.20 0.27
N MET A 158 -7.03 22.25 0.18
CA MET A 158 -8.02 22.60 1.21
C MET A 158 -9.42 22.61 0.62
N ALA A 159 -10.32 21.82 1.18
CA ALA A 159 -11.75 21.80 0.86
C ALA A 159 -12.54 22.67 1.83
N LEU A 160 -13.78 23.03 1.49
CA LEU A 160 -14.70 23.72 2.40
C LEU A 160 -14.84 22.97 3.75
N SER A 161 -15.00 21.65 3.67
CA SER A 161 -15.06 20.75 4.83
C SER A 161 -14.71 19.31 4.41
N ALA A 162 -14.39 18.45 5.38
CA ALA A 162 -14.25 17.01 5.14
C ALA A 162 -15.53 16.41 4.54
N MET A 163 -16.69 16.80 5.03
CA MET A 163 -17.99 16.35 4.51
C MET A 163 -18.15 16.71 3.03
N THR A 164 -17.78 17.93 2.63
CA THR A 164 -17.85 18.35 1.24
C THR A 164 -16.85 17.60 0.38
N ALA A 165 -15.62 17.40 0.85
CA ALA A 165 -14.60 16.62 0.15
C ALA A 165 -15.07 15.19 -0.11
N HIS A 166 -15.57 14.49 0.92
CA HIS A 166 -16.12 13.14 0.77
C HIS A 166 -17.30 13.08 -0.18
N ALA A 167 -18.26 14.03 -0.09
CA ALA A 167 -19.41 14.06 -0.98
C ALA A 167 -18.99 14.19 -2.46
N LEU A 168 -18.07 15.10 -2.76
CA LEU A 168 -17.57 15.31 -4.13
C LEU A 168 -16.75 14.13 -4.64
N LEU A 169 -15.90 13.55 -3.81
CA LEU A 169 -15.11 12.36 -4.17
C LEU A 169 -16.02 11.17 -4.47
N GLN A 170 -17.01 10.88 -3.61
CA GLN A 170 -17.96 9.79 -3.82
C GLN A 170 -18.81 9.99 -5.07
N GLN A 171 -19.27 11.22 -5.34
CA GLN A 171 -19.96 11.55 -6.59
C GLN A 171 -19.08 11.37 -7.83
N SER A 172 -17.76 11.47 -7.65
CA SER A 172 -16.78 11.23 -8.72
C SER A 172 -16.34 9.76 -8.81
N GLY A 173 -16.98 8.85 -8.05
CA GLY A 173 -16.73 7.42 -8.13
C GLY A 173 -15.75 6.86 -7.09
N TYR A 174 -15.25 7.69 -6.16
CA TYR A 174 -14.40 7.18 -5.08
C TYR A 174 -15.21 6.38 -4.05
N THR A 175 -14.67 5.26 -3.63
CA THR A 175 -15.19 4.46 -2.49
C THR A 175 -14.48 4.85 -1.21
N LEU A 176 -15.23 5.04 -0.14
CA LEU A 176 -14.65 5.28 1.18
C LEU A 176 -14.03 3.98 1.72
N ASN A 177 -12.76 4.05 2.07
CA ASN A 177 -12.05 3.01 2.80
C ASN A 177 -11.86 3.51 4.24
N PRO A 178 -12.51 2.89 5.23
CA PRO A 178 -12.51 3.32 6.62
C PRO A 178 -11.16 3.13 7.32
#